data_0c328213d690b9428e6b1f96d337f93e
#
_entry.id   0c328213d690b9428e6b1f96d337f93e
#
_cell.length_a   1.000
_cell.length_b   1.000
_cell.length_c   1.000
_cell.angle_alpha   90.00
_cell.angle_beta   90.00
_cell.angle_gamma   90.00
#
_symmetry.space_group_name_H-M   'P 1'
#
loop_
_entity.id
_entity.type
_entity.pdbx_description
1 polymer ?
#
loop_
_entity_poly.entity_id
_entity_poly.type
_entity_poly.pdbx_seq_one_letter_code
_entity_poly.pdbx_strand_id
1 'polypeptide(L)'
;MNGNVKNKAIRDTLKKTRERRKSQICKQYEVKIDRSHLNEKSEQRLNRIFLEAKWFYNSILASQHIFDLPENHYKTEKVQVKIRDKYETRNLECLSSQMKQELLDRTKDSIKGLSALKENGRKVGSLKFKSAVNSIPLKQYRNTWNIIDRNHVHIQGFKQPVRVRGVFQIPKNAELASALLIKRHGDYYLHVTTFQTKMVQVNTEHERKEGSESSVGIDLGIKNQLTLSNGTRINYEVPVTEQMKRLCRKLSKKQYLRHNWWKTKTKLEKAYHKNTRIKKDIRNKLVHKLTEQFSTICYQDDSIKAWQRIWGKRVLGTTLGGITSALQQKARTPRKVPRFVPTTKKCSRCDARNEMNLYDRIYQCVHCGLFIDRDLNAAINIEKEGVPTVRRESTPADTLAATLAEYNGIPYVRASMVVETGSSAVIVKPTIFSRG
;
A
#
# COMPACT_ATOMS: atom_id res chain seq x y z
N MET A 1 -15.16 -5.76 46.95
CA MET A 1 -15.93 -4.79 46.13
C MET A 1 -15.12 -3.93 45.15
N ASN A 2 -13.79 -3.90 45.21
CA ASN A 2 -12.97 -2.98 44.37
C ASN A 2 -12.72 -3.39 42.91
N GLY A 3 -12.93 -4.65 42.54
CA GLY A 3 -12.63 -5.12 41.16
C GLY A 3 -13.62 -4.64 40.09
N ASN A 4 -14.89 -4.59 40.44
CA ASN A 4 -15.95 -4.20 39.49
C ASN A 4 -15.90 -2.70 39.13
N VAL A 5 -15.55 -1.84 40.08
CA VAL A 5 -15.46 -0.38 39.87
C VAL A 5 -14.26 -0.04 38.96
N LYS A 6 -13.10 -0.66 39.17
CA LYS A 6 -11.92 -0.51 38.30
C LYS A 6 -12.21 -0.98 36.88
N ASN A 7 -12.88 -2.10 36.71
CA ASN A 7 -13.23 -2.64 35.40
C ASN A 7 -14.23 -1.73 34.64
N LYS A 8 -15.17 -1.11 35.34
CA LYS A 8 -16.12 -0.15 34.77
C LYS A 8 -15.39 1.11 34.28
N ALA A 9 -14.53 1.70 35.11
CA ALA A 9 -13.75 2.87 34.74
C ALA A 9 -12.84 2.64 33.51
N ILE A 10 -12.22 1.44 33.42
CA ILE A 10 -11.42 1.04 32.26
C ILE A 10 -12.28 0.94 31.00
N ARG A 11 -13.46 0.31 31.08
CA ARG A 11 -14.40 0.20 29.94
C ARG A 11 -14.87 1.56 29.46
N ASP A 12 -15.19 2.48 30.36
CA ASP A 12 -15.63 3.84 30.03
C ASP A 12 -14.51 4.65 29.36
N THR A 13 -13.28 4.53 29.85
CA THR A 13 -12.11 5.16 29.24
C THR A 13 -11.84 4.61 27.82
N LEU A 14 -11.97 3.30 27.63
CA LEU A 14 -11.83 2.67 26.31
C LEU A 14 -12.95 3.11 25.35
N LYS A 15 -14.19 3.26 25.84
CA LYS A 15 -15.32 3.76 25.05
C LYS A 15 -15.07 5.20 24.60
N LYS A 16 -14.70 6.11 25.51
CA LYS A 16 -14.34 7.50 25.20
C LYS A 16 -13.20 7.59 24.18
N THR A 17 -12.18 6.74 24.33
CA THR A 17 -11.05 6.70 23.38
C THR A 17 -11.50 6.24 21.98
N ARG A 18 -12.39 5.23 21.88
CA ARG A 18 -12.94 4.77 20.60
C ARG A 18 -13.78 5.85 19.93
N GLU A 19 -14.61 6.57 20.68
CA GLU A 19 -15.44 7.66 20.17
C GLU A 19 -14.56 8.81 19.62
N ARG A 20 -13.58 9.25 20.39
CA ARG A 20 -12.63 10.27 19.97
C ARG A 20 -11.90 9.86 18.68
N ARG A 21 -11.45 8.62 18.57
CA ARG A 21 -10.74 8.11 17.39
C ARG A 21 -11.59 8.00 16.13
N LYS A 22 -12.91 7.97 16.22
CA LYS A 22 -13.80 8.03 15.05
C LYS A 22 -13.67 9.35 14.28
N SER A 23 -13.39 10.45 14.98
CA SER A 23 -13.18 11.78 14.38
C SER A 23 -11.73 12.03 13.93
N GLN A 24 -10.80 11.13 14.23
CA GLN A 24 -9.39 11.24 13.91
C GLN A 24 -9.01 10.47 12.65
N ILE A 25 -7.91 10.88 12.01
CA ILE A 25 -7.29 10.14 10.91
C ILE A 25 -6.28 9.16 11.50
N CYS A 26 -6.46 7.87 11.19
CA CYS A 26 -5.48 6.85 11.51
C CYS A 26 -4.38 6.81 10.43
N LYS A 27 -3.13 7.02 10.83
CA LYS A 27 -1.96 6.89 9.94
C LYS A 27 -0.95 5.91 10.52
N GLN A 28 -0.28 5.18 9.66
CA GLN A 28 0.78 4.27 10.02
C GLN A 28 2.10 4.74 9.43
N TYR A 29 3.14 4.81 10.27
CA TYR A 29 4.49 5.20 9.90
C TYR A 29 5.43 4.01 10.02
N GLU A 30 6.27 3.82 9.01
CA GLU A 30 7.30 2.78 9.00
C GLU A 30 8.62 3.35 9.52
N VAL A 31 9.08 2.82 10.65
CA VAL A 31 10.35 3.15 11.28
C VAL A 31 11.29 1.96 11.14
N LYS A 32 12.46 2.13 10.52
CA LYS A 32 13.42 1.05 10.29
C LYS A 32 14.38 0.90 11.46
N ILE A 33 14.56 -0.31 11.98
CA ILE A 33 15.61 -0.62 12.96
C ILE A 33 16.97 -0.63 12.26
N ASP A 34 17.92 0.10 12.80
CA ASP A 34 19.28 0.20 12.25
C ASP A 34 20.15 -0.97 12.70
N ARG A 35 20.22 -2.00 11.86
CA ARG A 35 20.98 -3.22 12.16
C ARG A 35 22.48 -2.99 12.33
N SER A 36 23.04 -1.96 11.74
CA SER A 36 24.48 -1.67 11.88
C SER A 36 24.88 -1.24 13.31
N HIS A 37 23.89 -0.87 14.12
CA HIS A 37 24.06 -0.46 15.51
C HIS A 37 23.43 -1.46 16.49
N LEU A 38 22.97 -2.61 16.02
CA LEU A 38 22.53 -3.70 16.90
C LEU A 38 23.75 -4.52 17.33
N ASN A 39 23.91 -4.70 18.64
CA ASN A 39 24.83 -5.69 19.16
C ASN A 39 24.30 -7.12 18.87
N GLU A 40 25.19 -8.10 18.89
CA GLU A 40 24.87 -9.48 18.56
C GLU A 40 23.74 -10.05 19.45
N LYS A 41 23.77 -9.75 20.74
CA LYS A 41 22.74 -10.20 21.72
C LYS A 41 21.35 -9.66 21.36
N SER A 42 21.25 -8.40 20.95
CA SER A 42 19.99 -7.80 20.53
C SER A 42 19.50 -8.38 19.20
N GLU A 43 20.38 -8.66 18.26
CA GLU A 43 20.00 -9.31 17.00
C GLU A 43 19.55 -10.75 17.22
N GLN A 44 20.24 -11.51 18.04
CA GLN A 44 19.84 -12.86 18.45
C GLN A 44 18.48 -12.84 19.14
N ARG A 45 18.25 -11.87 20.05
CA ARG A 45 16.96 -11.68 20.71
C ARG A 45 15.85 -11.36 19.73
N LEU A 46 16.05 -10.44 18.78
CA LEU A 46 15.07 -10.16 17.73
C LEU A 46 14.71 -11.42 16.94
N ASN A 47 15.71 -12.18 16.53
CA ASN A 47 15.48 -13.43 15.80
C ASN A 47 14.69 -14.44 16.65
N ARG A 48 15.03 -14.55 17.94
CA ARG A 48 14.38 -15.47 18.88
C ARG A 48 12.92 -15.10 19.12
N ILE A 49 12.59 -13.82 19.28
CA ILE A 49 11.20 -13.35 19.43
C ILE A 49 10.33 -13.82 18.25
N PHE A 50 10.78 -13.67 16.99
CA PHE A 50 10.03 -14.13 15.82
C PHE A 50 9.93 -15.65 15.74
N LEU A 51 10.94 -16.37 16.19
CA LEU A 51 10.93 -17.83 16.24
C LEU A 51 9.93 -18.35 17.29
N GLU A 52 9.95 -17.78 18.48
CA GLU A 52 9.02 -18.10 19.56
C GLU A 52 7.58 -17.73 19.20
N ALA A 53 7.37 -16.59 18.53
CA ALA A 53 6.06 -16.20 18.03
C ALA A 53 5.50 -17.22 17.01
N LYS A 54 6.36 -17.83 16.16
CA LYS A 54 5.97 -18.93 15.28
C LYS A 54 5.55 -20.17 16.10
N TRP A 55 6.34 -20.56 17.08
CA TRP A 55 6.03 -21.72 17.91
C TRP A 55 4.71 -21.52 18.66
N PHE A 56 4.54 -20.37 19.30
CA PHE A 56 3.33 -20.02 20.04
C PHE A 56 2.09 -19.94 19.13
N TYR A 57 2.19 -19.31 17.95
CA TYR A 57 1.10 -19.29 16.99
C TYR A 57 0.69 -20.69 16.54
N ASN A 58 1.66 -21.54 16.23
CA ASN A 58 1.39 -22.90 15.78
C ASN A 58 0.84 -23.77 16.91
N SER A 59 1.24 -23.57 18.17
CA SER A 59 0.68 -24.28 19.32
C SER A 59 -0.79 -23.88 19.57
N ILE A 60 -1.14 -22.59 19.43
CA ILE A 60 -2.54 -22.15 19.49
C ILE A 60 -3.36 -22.83 18.40
N LEU A 61 -2.81 -22.90 17.17
CA LEU A 61 -3.54 -23.49 16.05
C LEU A 61 -3.68 -25.01 16.14
N ALA A 62 -2.76 -25.67 16.87
CA ALA A 62 -2.83 -27.10 17.13
C ALA A 62 -3.89 -27.48 18.19
N SER A 63 -4.38 -26.51 18.97
CA SER A 63 -5.46 -26.73 19.92
C SER A 63 -6.75 -26.98 19.17
N GLN A 64 -7.50 -28.03 19.54
CA GLN A 64 -8.76 -28.37 18.90
C GLN A 64 -9.81 -27.27 19.09
N HIS A 65 -9.79 -26.59 20.25
CA HIS A 65 -10.75 -25.57 20.64
C HIS A 65 -10.05 -24.27 21.07
N ILE A 66 -9.72 -23.44 20.09
CA ILE A 66 -8.97 -22.18 20.32
C ILE A 66 -9.74 -21.18 21.21
N PHE A 67 -11.08 -21.21 21.17
CA PHE A 67 -11.90 -20.31 21.98
C PHE A 67 -12.01 -20.77 23.43
N ASP A 68 -11.82 -22.06 23.71
CA ASP A 68 -11.87 -22.66 25.04
C ASP A 68 -10.53 -22.63 25.77
N LEU A 69 -9.48 -22.08 25.11
CA LEU A 69 -8.21 -21.87 25.77
C LEU A 69 -8.37 -20.97 27.00
N PRO A 70 -7.73 -21.32 28.12
CA PRO A 70 -7.81 -20.53 29.36
C PRO A 70 -7.49 -19.05 29.12
N GLU A 71 -8.13 -18.15 29.83
CA GLU A 71 -7.86 -16.71 29.73
C GLU A 71 -6.38 -16.37 29.97
N ASN A 72 -5.69 -17.16 30.79
CA ASN A 72 -4.28 -17.01 31.11
C ASN A 72 -3.33 -17.79 30.18
N HIS A 73 -3.80 -18.34 29.05
CA HIS A 73 -2.97 -19.10 28.10
C HIS A 73 -1.76 -18.31 27.62
N TYR A 74 -1.82 -16.98 27.60
CA TYR A 74 -0.69 -16.10 27.29
C TYR A 74 0.47 -16.18 28.31
N LYS A 75 0.26 -16.79 29.49
CA LYS A 75 1.32 -17.04 30.49
C LYS A 75 2.11 -18.30 30.19
N THR A 76 1.70 -19.11 29.20
CA THR A 76 2.41 -20.33 28.80
C THR A 76 3.90 -20.06 28.54
N GLU A 77 4.77 -20.80 29.23
CA GLU A 77 6.22 -20.66 29.12
C GLU A 77 6.84 -21.70 28.19
N LYS A 78 6.15 -22.81 27.97
CA LYS A 78 6.65 -23.94 27.17
C LYS A 78 5.60 -24.34 26.13
N VAL A 79 6.04 -24.70 24.94
CA VAL A 79 5.18 -25.20 23.86
C VAL A 79 5.77 -26.43 23.20
N GLN A 80 4.91 -27.31 22.72
CA GLN A 80 5.29 -28.47 21.93
C GLN A 80 5.51 -28.05 20.47
N VAL A 81 6.66 -28.39 19.92
CA VAL A 81 7.03 -28.07 18.54
C VAL A 81 7.35 -29.37 17.81
N LYS A 82 6.66 -29.59 16.69
CA LYS A 82 6.95 -30.73 15.83
C LYS A 82 8.23 -30.46 15.01
N ILE A 83 9.24 -31.29 15.18
CA ILE A 83 10.49 -31.27 14.43
C ILE A 83 10.61 -32.61 13.71
N ARG A 84 10.44 -32.61 12.38
CA ARG A 84 10.25 -33.80 11.56
C ARG A 84 9.08 -34.63 12.11
N ASP A 85 9.35 -35.83 12.66
CA ASP A 85 8.31 -36.73 13.18
C ASP A 85 8.24 -36.77 14.72
N LYS A 86 9.06 -35.98 15.40
CA LYS A 86 9.10 -35.92 16.86
C LYS A 86 8.59 -34.60 17.39
N TYR A 87 7.99 -34.63 18.59
CA TYR A 87 7.59 -33.43 19.32
C TYR A 87 8.66 -33.11 20.37
N GLU A 88 9.12 -31.87 20.39
CA GLU A 88 10.04 -31.35 21.37
C GLU A 88 9.46 -30.18 22.13
N THR A 89 9.68 -30.12 23.44
CA THR A 89 9.30 -29.01 24.29
C THR A 89 10.29 -27.86 24.11
N ARG A 90 9.79 -26.67 23.80
CA ARG A 90 10.59 -25.45 23.62
C ARG A 90 10.14 -24.36 24.57
N ASN A 91 11.08 -23.64 25.19
CA ASN A 91 10.82 -22.53 26.09
C ASN A 91 10.56 -21.24 25.29
N LEU A 92 9.64 -20.43 25.81
CA LEU A 92 9.30 -19.10 25.32
C LEU A 92 9.90 -18.04 26.27
N GLU A 93 11.16 -17.67 26.05
CA GLU A 93 11.93 -16.79 26.94
C GLU A 93 11.93 -15.32 26.52
N CYS A 94 11.83 -15.09 25.21
CA CYS A 94 11.94 -13.75 24.63
C CYS A 94 10.59 -13.11 24.31
N LEU A 95 9.56 -13.92 24.15
CA LEU A 95 8.22 -13.47 23.82
C LEU A 95 7.46 -13.08 25.09
N SER A 96 7.19 -11.80 25.30
CA SER A 96 6.49 -11.33 26.50
C SER A 96 5.04 -11.81 26.58
N SER A 97 4.47 -11.85 27.79
CA SER A 97 3.06 -12.23 27.99
C SER A 97 2.11 -11.35 27.18
N GLN A 98 2.37 -10.06 27.07
CA GLN A 98 1.54 -9.15 26.25
C GLN A 98 1.66 -9.47 24.76
N MET A 99 2.86 -9.77 24.24
CA MET A 99 3.00 -10.20 22.83
C MET A 99 2.27 -11.52 22.58
N LYS A 100 2.31 -12.47 23.53
CA LYS A 100 1.58 -13.73 23.47
C LYS A 100 0.07 -13.51 23.47
N GLN A 101 -0.43 -12.67 24.36
CA GLN A 101 -1.86 -12.32 24.42
C GLN A 101 -2.34 -11.73 23.10
N GLU A 102 -1.63 -10.77 22.55
CA GLU A 102 -2.00 -10.16 21.28
C GLU A 102 -1.93 -11.10 20.08
N LEU A 103 -1.01 -12.08 20.09
CA LEU A 103 -0.96 -13.12 19.07
C LEU A 103 -2.18 -14.06 19.18
N LEU A 104 -2.58 -14.40 20.40
CA LEU A 104 -3.78 -15.20 20.67
C LEU A 104 -5.05 -14.46 20.21
N ASP A 105 -5.22 -13.20 20.61
CA ASP A 105 -6.36 -12.36 20.23
C ASP A 105 -6.46 -12.21 18.72
N ARG A 106 -5.33 -11.90 18.06
CA ARG A 106 -5.27 -11.80 16.58
C ARG A 106 -5.67 -13.12 15.89
N THR A 107 -5.32 -14.26 16.49
CA THR A 107 -5.69 -15.56 15.94
C THR A 107 -7.19 -15.80 16.09
N LYS A 108 -7.76 -15.52 17.27
CA LYS A 108 -9.20 -15.57 17.52
C LYS A 108 -9.96 -14.62 16.58
N ASP A 109 -9.50 -13.39 16.40
CA ASP A 109 -10.12 -12.41 15.49
C ASP A 109 -10.07 -12.86 14.02
N SER A 110 -8.97 -13.51 13.63
CA SER A 110 -8.85 -14.06 12.27
C SER A 110 -9.89 -15.16 12.01
N ILE A 111 -10.15 -16.02 12.99
CA ILE A 111 -11.18 -17.08 12.89
C ILE A 111 -12.57 -16.45 12.82
N LYS A 112 -12.89 -15.50 13.72
CA LYS A 112 -14.16 -14.75 13.68
C LYS A 112 -14.38 -14.08 12.32
N GLY A 113 -13.33 -13.46 11.77
CA GLY A 113 -13.39 -12.86 10.43
C GLY A 113 -13.66 -13.87 9.31
N LEU A 114 -13.10 -15.08 9.40
CA LEU A 114 -13.40 -16.16 8.45
C LEU A 114 -14.85 -16.66 8.60
N SER A 115 -15.35 -16.80 9.84
CA SER A 115 -16.74 -17.19 10.10
C SER A 115 -17.70 -16.17 9.50
N ALA A 116 -17.51 -14.88 9.76
CA ALA A 116 -18.36 -13.83 9.20
C ALA A 116 -18.34 -13.80 7.65
N LEU A 117 -17.17 -14.09 7.03
CA LEU A 117 -17.10 -14.21 5.57
C LEU A 117 -17.87 -15.43 5.04
N LYS A 118 -17.86 -16.55 5.78
CA LYS A 118 -18.61 -17.75 5.43
C LYS A 118 -20.13 -17.51 5.55
N GLU A 119 -20.57 -16.85 6.63
CA GLU A 119 -21.97 -16.43 6.84
C GLU A 119 -22.46 -15.55 5.69
N ASN A 120 -21.59 -14.67 5.16
CA ASN A 120 -21.87 -13.86 3.97
C ASN A 120 -21.74 -14.63 2.64
N GLY A 121 -21.82 -15.95 2.63
CA GLY A 121 -21.81 -16.80 1.43
C GLY A 121 -20.48 -16.90 0.70
N ARG A 122 -19.35 -16.43 1.28
CA ARG A 122 -18.04 -16.52 0.63
C ARG A 122 -17.38 -17.85 0.93
N LYS A 123 -16.75 -18.45 -0.08
CA LYS A 123 -15.87 -19.61 0.13
C LYS A 123 -14.64 -19.16 0.91
N VAL A 124 -14.44 -19.71 2.08
CA VAL A 124 -13.30 -19.42 2.97
C VAL A 124 -12.48 -20.68 3.22
N GLY A 125 -11.17 -20.51 3.36
CA GLY A 125 -10.27 -21.58 3.82
C GLY A 125 -10.11 -21.56 5.35
N SER A 126 -9.31 -22.49 5.86
CA SER A 126 -8.88 -22.55 7.26
C SER A 126 -7.55 -21.80 7.48
N LEU A 127 -7.28 -21.44 8.73
CA LEU A 127 -5.95 -20.97 9.12
C LEU A 127 -4.94 -22.13 8.98
N LYS A 128 -3.74 -21.79 8.50
CA LYS A 128 -2.67 -22.77 8.27
C LYS A 128 -1.51 -22.54 9.23
N PHE A 129 -0.82 -23.62 9.59
CA PHE A 129 0.46 -23.54 10.29
C PHE A 129 1.44 -22.65 9.52
N LYS A 130 2.16 -21.83 10.24
CA LYS A 130 3.12 -20.88 9.64
C LYS A 130 4.55 -21.42 9.73
N SER A 131 5.26 -21.35 8.63
CA SER A 131 6.71 -21.59 8.59
C SER A 131 7.51 -20.42 9.20
N ALA A 132 6.95 -19.21 9.17
CA ALA A 132 7.50 -18.01 9.81
C ALA A 132 6.37 -17.05 10.22
N VAL A 133 6.53 -16.41 11.37
CA VAL A 133 5.75 -15.25 11.78
C VAL A 133 6.61 -14.02 11.53
N ASN A 134 6.11 -13.08 10.76
CA ASN A 134 6.85 -11.88 10.33
C ASN A 134 6.33 -10.59 10.96
N SER A 135 5.36 -10.67 11.85
CA SER A 135 4.69 -9.52 12.45
C SER A 135 4.27 -9.85 13.87
N ILE A 136 4.75 -9.07 14.82
CA ILE A 136 4.47 -9.22 16.25
C ILE A 136 3.84 -7.92 16.74
N PRO A 137 2.65 -7.96 17.36
CA PRO A 137 2.02 -6.76 17.87
C PRO A 137 2.65 -6.25 19.16
N LEU A 138 2.76 -4.94 19.27
CA LEU A 138 3.17 -4.19 20.45
C LEU A 138 2.04 -3.20 20.77
N LYS A 139 1.06 -3.63 21.56
CA LYS A 139 -0.23 -2.94 21.68
C LYS A 139 -0.14 -1.63 22.44
N GLN A 140 0.63 -1.59 23.51
CA GLN A 140 0.60 -0.48 24.46
C GLN A 140 1.85 0.38 24.33
N TYR A 141 1.65 1.63 23.88
CA TYR A 141 2.68 2.66 23.95
C TYR A 141 3.06 2.93 25.40
N ARG A 142 4.34 3.19 25.65
CA ARG A 142 4.99 3.35 26.97
C ARG A 142 5.14 2.08 27.80
N ASN A 143 4.49 0.97 27.43
CA ASN A 143 4.60 -0.30 28.14
C ASN A 143 5.35 -1.34 27.31
N THR A 144 4.82 -1.68 26.11
CA THR A 144 5.46 -2.68 25.24
C THR A 144 6.51 -2.06 24.33
N TRP A 145 6.40 -0.79 24.06
CA TRP A 145 7.35 0.01 23.27
C TRP A 145 7.21 1.50 23.59
N ASN A 146 8.31 2.26 23.36
CA ASN A 146 8.33 3.69 23.60
C ASN A 146 9.33 4.37 22.66
N ILE A 147 9.00 5.57 22.17
CA ILE A 147 9.94 6.44 21.47
C ILE A 147 10.73 7.21 22.54
N ILE A 148 12.04 7.04 22.57
CA ILE A 148 12.92 7.74 23.50
C ILE A 148 13.31 9.10 22.91
N ASP A 149 13.80 9.07 21.67
CA ASP A 149 14.21 10.26 20.93
C ASP A 149 14.01 10.07 19.42
N ARG A 150 14.56 10.99 18.63
CA ARG A 150 14.47 10.97 17.16
C ARG A 150 15.07 9.71 16.51
N ASN A 151 16.00 9.06 17.19
CA ASN A 151 16.77 7.93 16.66
C ASN A 151 16.67 6.66 17.48
N HIS A 152 15.99 6.66 18.62
CA HIS A 152 15.93 5.52 19.51
C HIS A 152 14.51 5.17 19.95
N VAL A 153 14.25 3.87 19.97
CA VAL A 153 12.99 3.29 20.45
C VAL A 153 13.32 2.21 21.47
N HIS A 154 12.64 2.22 22.59
CA HIS A 154 12.65 1.11 23.54
C HIS A 154 11.58 0.08 23.12
N ILE A 155 11.95 -1.19 23.18
CA ILE A 155 11.06 -2.33 22.95
C ILE A 155 11.15 -3.23 24.19
N GLN A 156 10.01 -3.65 24.70
CA GLN A 156 9.95 -4.52 25.88
C GLN A 156 10.85 -5.75 25.73
N GLY A 157 11.65 -6.00 26.78
CA GLY A 157 12.59 -7.11 26.80
C GLY A 157 13.99 -6.76 26.26
N PHE A 158 14.22 -5.56 25.74
CA PHE A 158 15.57 -5.08 25.41
C PHE A 158 16.12 -4.26 26.57
N LYS A 159 17.36 -4.53 26.98
CA LYS A 159 18.03 -3.80 28.06
C LYS A 159 18.32 -2.36 27.65
N GLN A 160 18.68 -2.13 26.39
CA GLN A 160 19.03 -0.83 25.85
C GLN A 160 18.07 -0.42 24.74
N PRO A 161 17.84 0.90 24.53
CA PRO A 161 17.09 1.37 23.38
C PRO A 161 17.72 0.92 22.06
N VAL A 162 16.88 0.66 21.11
CA VAL A 162 17.27 0.20 19.77
C VAL A 162 17.33 1.43 18.85
N ARG A 163 18.46 1.59 18.13
CA ARG A 163 18.60 2.68 17.16
C ARG A 163 17.70 2.43 15.94
N VAL A 164 17.01 3.49 15.54
CA VAL A 164 16.02 3.46 14.45
C VAL A 164 16.15 4.66 13.52
N ARG A 165 15.58 4.52 12.33
CA ARG A 165 15.51 5.60 11.33
C ARG A 165 14.06 5.82 10.90
N GLY A 166 13.63 7.08 10.85
CA GLY A 166 12.31 7.43 10.34
C GLY A 166 11.31 7.90 11.39
N VAL A 167 11.67 8.04 12.67
CA VAL A 167 10.81 8.60 13.71
C VAL A 167 10.40 10.03 13.40
N PHE A 168 11.26 10.82 12.75
CA PHE A 168 10.98 12.21 12.34
C PHE A 168 9.74 12.36 11.44
N GLN A 169 9.29 11.28 10.80
CA GLN A 169 8.08 11.28 9.97
C GLN A 169 6.81 11.37 10.82
N ILE A 170 6.88 11.03 12.10
CA ILE A 170 5.75 11.04 13.01
C ILE A 170 5.57 12.46 13.53
N PRO A 171 4.44 13.12 13.27
CA PRO A 171 4.18 14.46 13.80
C PRO A 171 4.20 14.49 15.32
N LYS A 172 4.74 15.56 15.90
CA LYS A 172 4.86 15.71 17.36
C LYS A 172 3.50 15.68 18.10
N ASN A 173 2.45 16.14 17.43
CA ASN A 173 1.07 16.16 17.95
C ASN A 173 0.27 14.89 17.67
N ALA A 174 0.87 13.86 17.09
CA ALA A 174 0.19 12.61 16.83
C ALA A 174 0.02 11.78 18.10
N GLU A 175 -1.19 11.28 18.35
CA GLU A 175 -1.44 10.30 19.40
C GLU A 175 -0.85 8.95 18.99
N LEU A 176 0.13 8.46 19.75
CA LEU A 176 0.75 7.15 19.53
C LEU A 176 -0.12 6.06 20.17
N ALA A 177 -0.47 5.03 19.41
CA ALA A 177 -1.37 3.99 19.87
C ALA A 177 -0.66 2.64 20.03
N SER A 178 -0.38 1.97 18.93
CA SER A 178 0.24 0.65 18.90
C SER A 178 1.35 0.60 17.87
N ALA A 179 2.21 -0.39 17.97
CA ALA A 179 3.17 -0.68 16.92
C ALA A 179 3.13 -2.17 16.54
N LEU A 180 3.67 -2.47 15.36
CA LEU A 180 3.94 -3.83 14.91
C LEU A 180 5.44 -3.95 14.69
N LEU A 181 6.07 -4.89 15.37
CA LEU A 181 7.43 -5.27 15.07
C LEU A 181 7.41 -6.23 13.87
N ILE A 182 8.03 -5.84 12.78
CA ILE A 182 7.98 -6.56 11.51
C ILE A 182 9.38 -7.00 11.08
N LYS A 183 9.50 -8.26 10.67
CA LYS A 183 10.70 -8.81 10.02
C LYS A 183 10.41 -8.99 8.55
N ARG A 184 11.15 -8.27 7.69
CA ARG A 184 10.95 -8.31 6.24
C ARG A 184 12.29 -8.18 5.50
N HIS A 185 12.55 -9.07 4.59
CA HIS A 185 13.75 -9.07 3.73
C HIS A 185 15.08 -9.02 4.50
N GLY A 186 15.11 -9.63 5.69
CA GLY A 186 16.28 -9.64 6.56
C GLY A 186 16.49 -8.36 7.38
N ASP A 187 15.60 -7.39 7.28
CA ASP A 187 15.57 -6.18 8.09
C ASP A 187 14.38 -6.18 9.06
N TYR A 188 14.45 -5.31 10.08
CA TYR A 188 13.40 -5.14 11.08
C TYR A 188 12.81 -3.73 10.99
N TYR A 189 11.51 -3.64 11.22
CA TYR A 189 10.75 -2.40 11.15
C TYR A 189 9.77 -2.32 12.31
N LEU A 190 9.46 -1.10 12.74
CA LEU A 190 8.31 -0.80 13.56
C LEU A 190 7.30 -0.05 12.72
N HIS A 191 6.12 -0.60 12.55
CA HIS A 191 4.99 0.10 11.98
C HIS A 191 4.20 0.74 13.12
N VAL A 192 4.36 2.03 13.28
CA VAL A 192 3.75 2.81 14.35
C VAL A 192 2.40 3.33 13.90
N THR A 193 1.35 2.95 14.60
CA THR A 193 -0.02 3.44 14.36
C THR A 193 -0.26 4.69 15.18
N THR A 194 -0.70 5.74 14.52
CA THR A 194 -0.99 7.04 15.14
C THR A 194 -2.39 7.50 14.81
N PHE A 195 -2.97 8.30 15.69
CA PHE A 195 -4.19 9.02 15.46
C PHE A 195 -3.92 10.52 15.47
N GLN A 196 -4.48 11.23 14.52
CA GLN A 196 -4.30 12.66 14.35
C GLN A 196 -5.68 13.29 14.18
N THR A 197 -5.91 14.44 14.80
CA THR A 197 -7.11 15.22 14.52
C THR A 197 -7.19 15.44 13.02
N LYS A 198 -8.37 15.23 12.43
CA LYS A 198 -8.60 15.72 11.09
C LYS A 198 -8.35 17.22 11.17
N MET A 199 -7.16 17.68 10.82
CA MET A 199 -7.06 19.04 10.38
C MET A 199 -8.03 19.11 9.20
N VAL A 200 -9.17 19.77 9.38
CA VAL A 200 -9.79 20.44 8.25
C VAL A 200 -8.58 21.14 7.65
N GLN A 201 -8.16 20.73 6.46
CA GLN A 201 -7.29 21.58 5.68
C GLN A 201 -8.13 22.85 5.50
N VAL A 202 -8.06 23.76 6.47
CA VAL A 202 -8.14 25.15 6.17
C VAL A 202 -6.99 25.26 5.19
N ASN A 203 -7.36 25.24 3.90
CA ASN A 203 -6.46 25.63 2.87
C ASN A 203 -5.83 26.92 3.42
N THR A 204 -4.61 26.86 3.92
CA THR A 204 -3.73 27.99 3.81
C THR A 204 -3.79 28.21 2.29
N GLU A 205 -4.62 29.15 1.96
CA GLU A 205 -4.67 29.79 0.68
C GLU A 205 -3.26 30.33 0.40
N HIS A 206 -2.38 29.44 -0.05
CA HIS A 206 -1.55 29.84 -1.14
C HIS A 206 -2.56 30.11 -2.23
N GLU A 207 -2.76 31.34 -2.51
CA GLU A 207 -3.57 31.94 -3.56
C GLU A 207 -3.63 31.01 -4.78
N ARG A 208 -4.51 30.00 -4.69
CA ARG A 208 -4.93 29.28 -5.87
C ARG A 208 -5.82 30.28 -6.57
N LYS A 209 -5.32 30.82 -7.67
CA LYS A 209 -6.07 31.66 -8.58
C LYS A 209 -7.53 31.20 -8.57
N GLU A 210 -8.38 32.00 -8.00
CA GLU A 210 -9.81 31.82 -8.06
C GLU A 210 -10.16 31.72 -9.55
N GLY A 211 -10.68 30.59 -9.99
CA GLY A 211 -11.18 30.46 -11.35
C GLY A 211 -10.71 29.23 -12.09
N SER A 212 -10.97 28.08 -11.62
CA SER A 212 -11.59 26.98 -12.36
C SER A 212 -11.64 25.75 -11.47
N GLU A 213 -12.83 25.23 -11.27
CA GLU A 213 -13.02 23.83 -10.87
C GLU A 213 -12.52 22.96 -12.03
N SER A 214 -11.19 22.78 -12.11
CA SER A 214 -10.60 21.99 -13.17
C SER A 214 -10.91 20.52 -12.93
N SER A 215 -11.71 19.95 -13.81
CA SER A 215 -11.97 18.51 -13.87
C SER A 215 -11.02 17.83 -14.85
N VAL A 216 -10.80 16.54 -14.66
CA VAL A 216 -10.06 15.71 -15.61
C VAL A 216 -10.61 14.29 -15.63
N GLY A 217 -10.79 13.75 -16.83
CA GLY A 217 -11.04 12.32 -17.05
C GLY A 217 -9.73 11.58 -17.26
N ILE A 218 -9.61 10.39 -16.67
CA ILE A 218 -8.43 9.55 -16.79
C ILE A 218 -8.85 8.18 -17.33
N ASP A 219 -8.39 7.85 -18.52
CA ASP A 219 -8.43 6.51 -19.06
C ASP A 219 -7.20 5.73 -18.61
N LEU A 220 -7.42 4.49 -18.15
CA LEU A 220 -6.38 3.61 -17.61
C LEU A 220 -5.98 2.57 -18.66
N GLY A 221 -4.70 2.47 -18.96
CA GLY A 221 -4.21 1.53 -19.94
C GLY A 221 -2.98 0.74 -19.48
N ILE A 222 -2.59 -0.26 -20.27
CA ILE A 222 -1.37 -1.06 -20.03
C ILE A 222 -0.19 -0.49 -20.82
N LYS A 223 -0.42 -0.02 -22.04
CA LYS A 223 0.59 0.57 -22.90
C LYS A 223 0.83 2.03 -22.47
N ASN A 224 -0.22 2.82 -22.51
CA ASN A 224 -0.26 4.15 -21.89
C ASN A 224 -0.94 3.96 -20.53
N GLN A 225 -0.24 4.22 -19.44
CA GLN A 225 -0.78 3.94 -18.11
C GLN A 225 -1.92 4.88 -17.76
N LEU A 226 -1.80 6.15 -18.12
CA LEU A 226 -2.84 7.15 -17.93
C LEU A 226 -2.92 8.02 -19.18
N THR A 227 -4.11 8.16 -19.72
CA THR A 227 -4.44 9.18 -20.73
C THR A 227 -5.44 10.14 -20.12
N LEU A 228 -5.12 11.42 -20.09
CA LEU A 228 -5.94 12.47 -19.51
C LEU A 228 -6.82 13.11 -20.60
N SER A 229 -7.99 13.61 -20.23
CA SER A 229 -8.93 14.27 -21.15
C SER A 229 -8.37 15.54 -21.79
N ASN A 230 -7.35 16.14 -21.20
CA ASN A 230 -6.62 17.28 -21.79
C ASN A 230 -5.56 16.86 -22.82
N GLY A 231 -5.48 15.59 -23.20
CA GLY A 231 -4.51 15.04 -24.16
C GLY A 231 -3.18 14.59 -23.56
N THR A 232 -2.94 14.84 -22.29
CA THR A 232 -1.69 14.43 -21.64
C THR A 232 -1.65 12.91 -21.47
N ARG A 233 -0.55 12.27 -21.90
CA ARG A 233 -0.30 10.84 -21.69
C ARG A 233 0.83 10.63 -20.73
N ILE A 234 0.63 9.80 -19.73
CA ILE A 234 1.60 9.53 -18.70
C ILE A 234 1.97 8.05 -18.75
N ASN A 235 3.21 7.81 -19.13
CA ASN A 235 3.80 6.49 -19.17
C ASN A 235 4.98 6.42 -18.20
N TYR A 236 5.06 5.32 -17.49
CA TYR A 236 6.21 5.02 -16.66
C TYR A 236 6.42 3.51 -16.62
N GLU A 237 7.66 3.12 -16.68
CA GLU A 237 8.03 1.72 -16.55
C GLU A 237 9.04 1.57 -15.41
N VAL A 238 8.78 0.63 -14.52
CA VAL A 238 9.75 0.19 -13.52
C VAL A 238 10.16 -1.23 -13.87
N PRO A 239 11.19 -1.39 -14.69
CA PRO A 239 11.58 -2.68 -15.24
C PRO A 239 12.10 -3.62 -14.15
N VAL A 240 12.01 -4.90 -14.43
CA VAL A 240 12.74 -5.92 -13.68
C VAL A 240 14.22 -5.79 -14.04
N THR A 241 15.04 -5.44 -13.05
CA THR A 241 16.49 -5.21 -13.29
C THR A 241 17.20 -6.50 -13.66
N GLU A 242 18.31 -6.40 -14.40
CA GLU A 242 19.15 -7.56 -14.74
C GLU A 242 19.67 -8.28 -13.49
N GLN A 243 19.96 -7.53 -12.42
CA GLN A 243 20.31 -8.12 -11.13
C GLN A 243 19.20 -9.03 -10.59
N MET A 244 17.93 -8.62 -10.69
CA MET A 244 16.79 -9.46 -10.26
C MET A 244 16.70 -10.71 -11.12
N LYS A 245 16.84 -10.58 -12.44
CA LYS A 245 16.81 -11.74 -13.37
C LYS A 245 17.96 -12.73 -13.07
N ARG A 246 19.18 -12.21 -12.81
CA ARG A 246 20.32 -13.03 -12.41
C ARG A 246 20.09 -13.75 -11.09
N LEU A 247 19.50 -13.06 -10.09
CA LEU A 247 19.20 -13.66 -8.79
C LEU A 247 18.11 -14.73 -8.90
N CYS A 248 17.08 -14.54 -9.75
CA CYS A 248 16.08 -15.56 -10.03
C CYS A 248 16.73 -16.82 -10.64
N ARG A 249 17.57 -16.66 -11.67
CA ARG A 249 18.30 -17.79 -12.30
C ARG A 249 19.24 -18.49 -11.31
N LYS A 250 19.92 -17.74 -10.43
CA LYS A 250 20.75 -18.33 -9.37
C LYS A 250 19.94 -19.09 -8.34
N LEU A 251 18.75 -18.57 -7.98
CA LEU A 251 17.88 -19.20 -6.99
C LEU A 251 17.32 -20.54 -7.49
N SER A 252 16.88 -20.61 -8.77
CA SER A 252 16.33 -21.83 -9.37
C SER A 252 17.35 -22.99 -9.45
N LYS A 253 18.65 -22.67 -9.53
CA LYS A 253 19.74 -23.67 -9.59
C LYS A 253 20.19 -24.16 -8.21
N LYS A 254 19.65 -23.60 -7.11
CA LYS A 254 20.09 -23.93 -5.75
C LYS A 254 19.16 -24.93 -5.11
N GLN A 255 19.76 -25.85 -4.35
CA GLN A 255 19.01 -26.85 -3.58
C GLN A 255 18.08 -26.13 -2.59
N TYR A 256 16.79 -26.45 -2.67
CA TYR A 256 15.72 -25.84 -1.89
C TYR A 256 16.00 -25.94 -0.38
N LEU A 257 15.74 -24.84 0.35
CA LEU A 257 15.91 -24.68 1.80
C LEU A 257 17.34 -24.80 2.35
N ARG A 258 18.37 -25.00 1.53
CA ARG A 258 19.76 -24.96 2.00
C ARG A 258 20.21 -23.52 2.28
N HIS A 259 21.27 -23.36 3.09
CA HIS A 259 21.80 -22.06 3.50
C HIS A 259 22.01 -21.10 2.31
N ASN A 260 22.65 -21.55 1.24
CA ASN A 260 22.91 -20.75 0.05
C ASN A 260 21.64 -20.38 -0.72
N TRP A 261 20.58 -21.19 -0.65
CA TRP A 261 19.28 -20.86 -1.19
C TRP A 261 18.64 -19.69 -0.42
N TRP A 262 18.63 -19.77 0.92
CA TRP A 262 18.12 -18.69 1.77
C TRP A 262 18.88 -17.39 1.59
N LYS A 263 20.23 -17.43 1.52
CA LYS A 263 21.07 -16.27 1.25
C LYS A 263 20.72 -15.60 -0.08
N THR A 264 20.49 -16.38 -1.13
CA THR A 264 20.13 -15.86 -2.45
C THR A 264 18.69 -15.33 -2.47
N LYS A 265 17.76 -16.03 -1.84
CA LYS A 265 16.37 -15.61 -1.67
C LYS A 265 16.27 -14.25 -0.97
N THR A 266 16.99 -14.07 0.12
CA THR A 266 17.01 -12.78 0.86
C THR A 266 17.55 -11.65 -0.02
N LYS A 267 18.58 -11.88 -0.83
CA LYS A 267 19.08 -10.89 -1.79
C LYS A 267 18.04 -10.54 -2.84
N LEU A 268 17.34 -11.53 -3.38
CA LEU A 268 16.27 -11.34 -4.35
C LEU A 268 15.09 -10.57 -3.75
N GLU A 269 14.67 -10.92 -2.55
CA GLU A 269 13.61 -10.21 -1.83
C GLU A 269 13.96 -8.73 -1.60
N LYS A 270 15.20 -8.42 -1.23
CA LYS A 270 15.69 -7.03 -1.10
C LYS A 270 15.61 -6.28 -2.42
N ALA A 271 15.97 -6.92 -3.53
CA ALA A 271 15.89 -6.32 -4.86
C ALA A 271 14.43 -6.04 -5.27
N TYR A 272 13.51 -6.99 -5.04
CA TYR A 272 12.07 -6.77 -5.26
C TYR A 272 11.51 -5.66 -4.37
N HIS A 273 11.92 -5.61 -3.12
CA HIS A 273 11.48 -4.55 -2.20
C HIS A 273 11.94 -3.15 -2.66
N LYS A 274 13.20 -3.03 -3.14
CA LYS A 274 13.69 -1.78 -3.74
C LYS A 274 12.83 -1.36 -4.94
N ASN A 275 12.55 -2.29 -5.84
CA ASN A 275 11.68 -2.04 -7.00
C ASN A 275 10.26 -1.59 -6.58
N THR A 276 9.68 -2.24 -5.58
CA THR A 276 8.36 -1.87 -5.04
C THR A 276 8.37 -0.46 -4.43
N ARG A 277 9.46 -0.07 -3.75
CA ARG A 277 9.59 1.30 -3.21
C ARG A 277 9.65 2.35 -4.31
N ILE A 278 10.38 2.09 -5.39
CA ILE A 278 10.44 2.97 -6.56
C ILE A 278 9.04 3.15 -7.15
N LYS A 279 8.30 2.04 -7.37
CA LYS A 279 6.91 2.09 -7.86
C LYS A 279 5.99 2.92 -6.94
N LYS A 280 6.14 2.75 -5.63
CA LYS A 280 5.36 3.51 -4.64
C LYS A 280 5.70 5.01 -4.67
N ASP A 281 6.97 5.36 -4.85
CA ASP A 281 7.42 6.75 -4.95
C ASP A 281 6.86 7.43 -6.20
N ILE A 282 7.00 6.80 -7.37
CA ILE A 282 6.42 7.30 -8.63
C ILE A 282 4.90 7.51 -8.48
N ARG A 283 4.19 6.48 -8.00
CA ARG A 283 2.75 6.59 -7.76
C ARG A 283 2.40 7.78 -6.86
N ASN A 284 3.12 7.96 -5.75
CA ASN A 284 2.83 9.03 -4.81
C ASN A 284 3.07 10.41 -5.41
N LYS A 285 4.15 10.58 -6.17
CA LYS A 285 4.48 11.82 -6.88
C LYS A 285 3.43 12.12 -7.96
N LEU A 286 3.06 11.11 -8.75
CA LEU A 286 2.06 11.25 -9.79
C LEU A 286 0.69 11.66 -9.20
N VAL A 287 0.22 10.92 -8.19
CA VAL A 287 -1.05 11.25 -7.55
C VAL A 287 -1.03 12.64 -6.91
N HIS A 288 0.09 13.02 -6.29
CA HIS A 288 0.23 14.35 -5.71
C HIS A 288 0.05 15.45 -6.77
N LYS A 289 0.76 15.33 -7.90
CA LYS A 289 0.62 16.30 -9.00
C LYS A 289 -0.80 16.38 -9.58
N LEU A 290 -1.42 15.21 -9.83
CA LEU A 290 -2.78 15.18 -10.31
C LEU A 290 -3.75 15.87 -9.33
N THR A 291 -3.56 15.65 -8.03
CA THR A 291 -4.43 16.25 -7.00
C THR A 291 -4.13 17.72 -6.72
N GLU A 292 -2.97 18.23 -7.12
CA GLU A 292 -2.65 19.66 -7.11
C GLU A 292 -3.25 20.39 -8.30
N GLN A 293 -3.25 19.76 -9.48
CA GLN A 293 -3.71 20.38 -10.71
C GLN A 293 -5.23 20.35 -10.87
N PHE A 294 -5.88 19.27 -10.42
CA PHE A 294 -7.30 19.03 -10.65
C PHE A 294 -8.08 18.88 -9.35
N SER A 295 -9.19 19.60 -9.26
CA SER A 295 -10.13 19.50 -8.13
C SER A 295 -10.99 18.24 -8.24
N THR A 296 -11.47 17.93 -9.44
CA THR A 296 -12.29 16.75 -9.74
C THR A 296 -11.55 15.79 -10.65
N ILE A 297 -11.38 14.55 -10.20
CA ILE A 297 -10.68 13.51 -10.96
C ILE A 297 -11.64 12.36 -11.22
N CYS A 298 -11.96 12.14 -12.50
CA CYS A 298 -12.85 11.10 -12.98
C CYS A 298 -12.04 9.93 -13.53
N TYR A 299 -12.39 8.70 -13.17
CA TYR A 299 -11.76 7.48 -13.71
C TYR A 299 -12.75 6.33 -13.74
N GLN A 300 -12.56 5.38 -14.67
CA GLN A 300 -13.46 4.24 -14.80
C GLN A 300 -13.14 3.17 -13.73
N ASP A 301 -14.19 2.46 -13.24
CA ASP A 301 -14.05 1.38 -12.24
C ASP A 301 -13.60 0.08 -12.89
N ASP A 302 -12.41 0.09 -13.49
CA ASP A 302 -11.86 -1.06 -14.17
C ASP A 302 -11.43 -2.17 -13.22
N SER A 303 -11.64 -3.43 -13.65
CA SER A 303 -11.17 -4.59 -12.91
C SER A 303 -9.69 -4.85 -13.17
N ILE A 304 -8.82 -4.05 -12.55
CA ILE A 304 -7.35 -4.25 -12.63
C ILE A 304 -6.96 -5.68 -12.23
N LYS A 305 -7.72 -6.29 -11.31
CA LYS A 305 -7.49 -7.69 -10.90
C LYS A 305 -7.81 -8.69 -12.04
N ALA A 306 -8.81 -8.42 -12.86
CA ALA A 306 -9.09 -9.22 -14.05
C ALA A 306 -7.97 -9.03 -15.09
N TRP A 307 -7.51 -7.80 -15.30
CA TRP A 307 -6.38 -7.51 -16.19
C TRP A 307 -5.11 -8.24 -15.78
N GLN A 308 -4.86 -8.40 -14.47
CA GLN A 308 -3.71 -9.17 -13.97
C GLN A 308 -3.77 -10.66 -14.36
N ARG A 309 -4.97 -11.23 -14.48
CA ARG A 309 -5.12 -12.63 -14.90
C ARG A 309 -4.77 -12.81 -16.39
N ILE A 310 -5.08 -11.81 -17.22
CA ILE A 310 -4.87 -11.86 -18.66
C ILE A 310 -3.44 -11.44 -19.02
N TRP A 311 -2.97 -10.31 -18.51
CA TRP A 311 -1.70 -9.68 -18.88
C TRP A 311 -0.60 -9.78 -17.82
N GLY A 312 -0.85 -10.45 -16.70
CA GLY A 312 0.12 -10.87 -15.70
C GLY A 312 1.17 -9.83 -15.33
N LYS A 313 2.41 -10.08 -15.73
CA LYS A 313 3.58 -9.25 -15.38
C LYS A 313 3.51 -7.80 -15.88
N ARG A 314 2.85 -7.55 -17.02
CA ARG A 314 2.72 -6.19 -17.57
C ARG A 314 1.94 -5.30 -16.60
N VAL A 315 0.77 -5.75 -16.15
CA VAL A 315 -0.06 -5.00 -15.19
C VAL A 315 0.64 -4.81 -13.84
N LEU A 316 1.40 -5.81 -13.38
CA LEU A 316 2.20 -5.69 -12.15
C LEU A 316 3.25 -4.56 -12.23
N GLY A 317 3.75 -4.26 -13.44
CA GLY A 317 4.69 -3.16 -13.70
C GLY A 317 4.06 -1.78 -13.52
N THR A 318 2.78 -1.63 -13.84
CA THR A 318 2.09 -0.34 -13.97
C THR A 318 1.59 0.27 -12.66
N THR A 319 1.40 -0.52 -11.60
CA THR A 319 0.81 -0.08 -10.31
C THR A 319 -0.57 0.60 -10.42
N LEU A 320 -1.34 0.39 -11.50
CA LEU A 320 -2.63 1.04 -11.75
C LEU A 320 -3.60 0.92 -10.57
N GLY A 321 -3.78 -0.28 -10.01
CA GLY A 321 -4.64 -0.46 -8.84
C GLY A 321 -4.19 0.34 -7.60
N GLY A 322 -2.90 0.61 -7.46
CA GLY A 322 -2.39 1.48 -6.42
C GLY A 322 -2.66 2.96 -6.70
N ILE A 323 -2.65 3.37 -7.99
CA ILE A 323 -2.97 4.73 -8.40
C ILE A 323 -4.45 5.02 -8.15
N THR A 324 -5.36 4.18 -8.63
CA THR A 324 -6.80 4.36 -8.43
C THR A 324 -7.18 4.41 -6.94
N SER A 325 -6.59 3.53 -6.12
CA SER A 325 -6.79 3.56 -4.67
C SER A 325 -6.26 4.85 -4.03
N ALA A 326 -5.13 5.36 -4.51
CA ALA A 326 -4.54 6.57 -3.97
C ALA A 326 -5.30 7.83 -4.43
N LEU A 327 -5.82 7.87 -5.67
CA LEU A 327 -6.70 8.92 -6.16
C LEU A 327 -7.99 8.97 -5.34
N GLN A 328 -8.62 7.83 -5.09
CA GLN A 328 -9.83 7.76 -4.27
C GLN A 328 -9.64 8.31 -2.85
N GLN A 329 -8.44 8.16 -2.28
CA GLN A 329 -8.14 8.63 -0.93
C GLN A 329 -7.67 10.09 -0.85
N LYS A 330 -7.02 10.59 -1.90
CA LYS A 330 -6.31 11.88 -1.88
C LYS A 330 -6.93 12.96 -2.75
N ALA A 331 -7.66 12.60 -3.80
CA ALA A 331 -8.33 13.57 -4.62
C ALA A 331 -9.42 14.30 -3.83
N ARG A 332 -9.61 15.59 -4.09
CA ARG A 332 -10.64 16.41 -3.44
C ARG A 332 -12.04 15.87 -3.78
N THR A 333 -12.29 15.64 -5.07
CA THR A 333 -13.55 15.08 -5.56
C THR A 333 -13.24 13.91 -6.51
N PRO A 334 -12.99 12.68 -5.98
CA PRO A 334 -12.82 11.52 -6.83
C PRO A 334 -14.17 11.04 -7.36
N ARG A 335 -14.29 10.87 -8.67
CA ARG A 335 -15.49 10.38 -9.34
C ARG A 335 -15.21 9.08 -10.07
N LYS A 336 -15.93 8.05 -9.71
CA LYS A 336 -15.86 6.74 -10.37
C LYS A 336 -16.97 6.62 -11.41
N VAL A 337 -16.58 6.40 -12.66
CA VAL A 337 -17.50 6.06 -13.75
C VAL A 337 -17.74 4.55 -13.74
N PRO A 338 -19.00 4.09 -13.86
CA PRO A 338 -19.29 2.66 -13.89
C PRO A 338 -18.54 1.93 -15.01
N ARG A 339 -18.12 0.68 -14.73
CA ARG A 339 -17.30 -0.14 -15.64
C ARG A 339 -17.89 -0.35 -17.02
N PHE A 340 -19.20 -0.48 -17.09
CA PHE A 340 -19.88 -0.87 -18.32
C PHE A 340 -20.33 0.33 -19.17
N VAL A 341 -19.98 1.56 -18.77
CA VAL A 341 -20.16 2.73 -19.63
C VAL A 341 -19.21 2.59 -20.82
N PRO A 342 -19.72 2.66 -22.07
CA PRO A 342 -18.93 2.37 -23.27
C PRO A 342 -18.08 3.60 -23.69
N THR A 343 -17.19 4.06 -22.80
CA THR A 343 -16.39 5.26 -22.99
C THR A 343 -15.55 5.26 -24.25
N THR A 344 -15.06 4.09 -24.67
CA THR A 344 -14.25 3.91 -25.90
C THR A 344 -15.06 3.86 -27.17
N LYS A 345 -16.34 3.44 -27.11
CA LYS A 345 -17.23 3.28 -28.27
C LYS A 345 -18.13 4.51 -28.51
N LYS A 346 -18.26 5.39 -27.52
CA LYS A 346 -19.06 6.61 -27.59
C LYS A 346 -18.23 7.76 -28.15
N CYS A 347 -18.79 8.54 -29.05
CA CYS A 347 -18.14 9.72 -29.60
C CYS A 347 -18.09 10.85 -28.56
N SER A 348 -16.91 11.39 -28.30
CA SER A 348 -16.78 12.51 -27.35
C SER A 348 -17.36 13.83 -27.86
N ARG A 349 -17.70 13.96 -29.16
CA ARG A 349 -18.30 15.16 -29.73
C ARG A 349 -19.82 15.07 -29.80
N CYS A 350 -20.37 14.01 -30.42
CA CYS A 350 -21.81 13.91 -30.72
C CYS A 350 -22.53 12.80 -29.96
N ASP A 351 -21.85 12.11 -29.06
CA ASP A 351 -22.36 11.02 -28.23
C ASP A 351 -22.84 9.77 -29.00
N ALA A 352 -22.75 9.75 -30.34
CA ALA A 352 -23.09 8.62 -31.16
C ALA A 352 -22.20 7.43 -30.86
N ARG A 353 -22.71 6.21 -30.98
CA ARG A 353 -22.03 4.99 -30.68
C ARG A 353 -21.49 4.35 -31.93
N ASN A 354 -20.20 4.06 -31.99
CA ASN A 354 -19.56 3.37 -33.10
C ASN A 354 -18.98 2.03 -32.61
N GLU A 355 -19.04 1.02 -33.47
CA GLU A 355 -18.31 -0.22 -33.19
C GLU A 355 -16.82 -0.01 -33.43
N MET A 356 -16.00 -0.55 -32.52
CA MET A 356 -14.54 -0.48 -32.59
C MET A 356 -13.93 -1.81 -32.20
N ASN A 357 -12.87 -2.19 -32.88
CA ASN A 357 -12.06 -3.35 -32.51
C ASN A 357 -11.04 -2.98 -31.42
N LEU A 358 -10.60 -3.98 -30.65
CA LEU A 358 -9.60 -3.79 -29.61
C LEU A 358 -8.25 -3.29 -30.12
N TYR A 359 -7.95 -3.51 -31.39
CA TYR A 359 -6.67 -3.14 -32.03
C TYR A 359 -6.68 -1.72 -32.59
N ASP A 360 -7.86 -1.13 -32.82
CA ASP A 360 -8.00 0.22 -33.35
C ASP A 360 -7.45 1.24 -32.35
N ARG A 361 -6.58 2.11 -32.81
CA ARG A 361 -5.98 3.18 -31.98
C ARG A 361 -6.61 4.53 -32.21
N ILE A 362 -7.26 4.70 -33.38
CA ILE A 362 -7.91 5.92 -33.79
C ILE A 362 -9.42 5.69 -33.72
N TYR A 363 -10.11 6.61 -33.10
CA TYR A 363 -11.56 6.67 -33.08
C TYR A 363 -12.01 7.57 -34.25
N GLN A 364 -12.80 7.04 -35.16
CA GLN A 364 -13.42 7.78 -36.26
C GLN A 364 -14.93 7.72 -36.11
N CYS A 365 -15.57 8.85 -35.93
CA CYS A 365 -17.01 8.91 -35.81
C CYS A 365 -17.68 8.98 -37.17
N VAL A 366 -18.54 8.00 -37.48
CA VAL A 366 -19.29 7.94 -38.75
C VAL A 366 -20.40 9.03 -38.83
N HIS A 367 -20.84 9.60 -37.69
CA HIS A 367 -21.90 10.58 -37.64
C HIS A 367 -21.38 12.01 -37.75
N CYS A 368 -20.33 12.39 -37.03
CA CYS A 368 -19.85 13.78 -37.00
C CYS A 368 -18.45 13.96 -37.58
N GLY A 369 -17.83 12.89 -38.10
CA GLY A 369 -16.49 12.92 -38.69
C GLY A 369 -15.36 13.14 -37.72
N LEU A 370 -15.59 13.07 -36.39
CA LEU A 370 -14.52 13.21 -35.39
C LEU A 370 -13.45 12.15 -35.61
N PHE A 371 -12.20 12.57 -35.73
CA PHE A 371 -11.02 11.74 -35.87
C PHE A 371 -10.08 12.05 -34.69
N ILE A 372 -9.91 11.12 -33.75
CA ILE A 372 -9.20 11.34 -32.49
C ILE A 372 -8.56 10.02 -32.01
N ASP A 373 -7.51 10.12 -31.19
CA ASP A 373 -7.00 8.93 -30.49
C ASP A 373 -8.07 8.30 -29.60
N ARG A 374 -8.15 6.96 -29.62
CA ARG A 374 -9.19 6.22 -28.90
C ARG A 374 -9.11 6.41 -27.38
N ASP A 375 -7.89 6.39 -26.82
CA ASP A 375 -7.69 6.50 -25.38
C ASP A 375 -8.01 7.94 -24.92
N LEU A 376 -7.73 8.96 -25.76
CA LEU A 376 -8.13 10.35 -25.52
C LEU A 376 -9.66 10.52 -25.62
N ASN A 377 -10.30 9.94 -26.63
CA ASN A 377 -11.77 9.93 -26.73
C ASN A 377 -12.41 9.32 -25.47
N ALA A 378 -11.85 8.21 -24.98
CA ALA A 378 -12.31 7.55 -23.75
C ALA A 378 -12.13 8.45 -22.53
N ALA A 379 -10.97 9.11 -22.38
CA ALA A 379 -10.71 10.02 -21.28
C ALA A 379 -11.67 11.21 -21.23
N ILE A 380 -12.00 11.81 -22.39
CA ILE A 380 -12.98 12.88 -22.49
C ILE A 380 -14.38 12.39 -22.08
N ASN A 381 -14.77 11.19 -22.54
CA ASN A 381 -16.04 10.58 -22.15
C ASN A 381 -16.10 10.26 -20.66
N ILE A 382 -15.00 9.79 -20.06
CA ILE A 382 -14.89 9.55 -18.61
C ILE A 382 -15.09 10.85 -17.82
N GLU A 383 -14.54 11.96 -18.29
CA GLU A 383 -14.75 13.25 -17.66
C GLU A 383 -16.22 13.68 -17.75
N LYS A 384 -16.82 13.61 -18.93
CA LYS A 384 -18.23 13.96 -19.16
C LYS A 384 -19.19 13.15 -18.29
N GLU A 385 -18.96 11.84 -18.18
CA GLU A 385 -19.80 10.94 -17.37
C GLU A 385 -19.58 11.18 -15.86
N GLY A 386 -18.39 11.57 -15.45
CA GLY A 386 -18.06 11.78 -14.03
C GLY A 386 -18.45 13.16 -13.50
N VAL A 387 -18.56 14.16 -14.36
CA VAL A 387 -18.98 15.52 -14.01
C VAL A 387 -20.38 15.75 -14.58
N PRO A 388 -21.43 15.88 -13.74
CA PRO A 388 -22.77 16.23 -14.23
C PRO A 388 -22.69 17.54 -14.98
N THR A 389 -23.19 17.55 -16.20
CA THR A 389 -23.04 18.65 -17.16
C THR A 389 -23.74 19.92 -16.70
N VAL A 390 -22.98 20.92 -16.26
CA VAL A 390 -23.26 22.28 -16.69
C VAL A 390 -22.53 22.41 -18.03
N ARG A 391 -23.22 22.61 -19.10
CA ARG A 391 -22.63 22.76 -20.46
C ARG A 391 -21.45 23.72 -20.40
N ARG A 392 -20.23 23.23 -20.60
CA ARG A 392 -19.05 24.04 -20.86
C ARG A 392 -18.71 23.92 -22.33
N GLU A 393 -18.83 25.03 -23.04
CA GLU A 393 -18.12 25.22 -24.29
C GLU A 393 -16.63 25.32 -23.97
N SER A 394 -15.85 24.31 -24.27
CA SER A 394 -14.40 24.34 -24.14
C SER A 394 -13.75 24.14 -25.49
N THR A 395 -12.97 25.09 -25.91
CA THR A 395 -12.05 24.97 -27.04
C THR A 395 -10.79 24.21 -26.58
N PRO A 396 -10.43 23.13 -27.24
CA PRO A 396 -9.37 22.21 -26.73
C PRO A 396 -7.93 22.65 -27.03
N ALA A 397 -7.72 23.62 -27.90
CA ALA A 397 -6.36 23.84 -28.44
C ALA A 397 -5.47 24.77 -27.59
N ASP A 398 -6.03 25.76 -26.91
CA ASP A 398 -5.25 26.83 -26.30
C ASP A 398 -4.70 26.48 -24.88
N THR A 399 -5.32 25.52 -24.20
CA THR A 399 -4.92 25.11 -22.85
C THR A 399 -3.73 24.14 -22.88
N LEU A 400 -3.47 23.52 -24.02
CA LEU A 400 -2.45 22.46 -24.13
C LEU A 400 -1.02 23.02 -24.05
N ALA A 401 -0.77 24.17 -24.67
CA ALA A 401 0.59 24.75 -24.77
C ALA A 401 1.11 25.30 -23.42
N ALA A 402 0.23 25.90 -22.63
CA ALA A 402 0.59 26.49 -21.34
C ALA A 402 0.94 25.42 -20.28
N THR A 403 0.18 24.32 -20.27
CA THR A 403 0.36 23.23 -19.29
C THR A 403 1.64 22.42 -19.55
N LEU A 404 2.10 22.38 -20.79
CA LEU A 404 3.31 21.65 -21.20
C LEU A 404 4.61 22.34 -20.77
N ALA A 405 4.64 23.65 -20.75
CA ALA A 405 5.79 24.44 -20.32
C ALA A 405 6.11 24.22 -18.83
N GLU A 406 5.06 24.03 -18.00
CA GLU A 406 5.21 23.75 -16.57
C GLU A 406 5.57 22.27 -16.25
N TYR A 407 5.23 21.35 -17.14
CA TYR A 407 5.54 19.93 -16.94
C TYR A 407 7.04 19.60 -17.14
N ASN A 408 7.75 20.40 -17.89
CA ASN A 408 9.20 20.26 -18.09
C ASN A 408 10.04 20.55 -16.83
N GLY A 409 9.43 21.10 -15.79
CA GLY A 409 10.06 21.46 -14.52
C GLY A 409 10.03 20.37 -13.45
N ILE A 410 9.78 19.07 -13.76
CA ILE A 410 9.85 18.00 -12.78
C ILE A 410 11.27 17.43 -12.70
N PRO A 411 12.14 17.96 -11.84
CA PRO A 411 13.40 17.29 -11.54
C PRO A 411 13.04 16.05 -10.68
N TYR A 412 13.60 14.90 -11.02
CA TYR A 412 13.54 13.66 -10.25
C TYR A 412 12.34 12.74 -10.41
N VAL A 413 12.04 12.30 -11.60
CA VAL A 413 11.43 10.97 -11.78
C VAL A 413 12.49 10.04 -12.35
N ARG A 414 13.06 9.16 -11.51
CA ARG A 414 14.01 8.11 -11.91
C ARG A 414 13.36 6.93 -12.63
N ALA A 415 12.33 7.20 -13.39
CA ALA A 415 11.69 6.23 -14.28
C ALA A 415 11.35 6.98 -15.56
N SER A 416 11.41 6.31 -16.69
CA SER A 416 10.98 6.91 -17.95
C SER A 416 9.53 7.31 -17.83
N MET A 417 9.30 8.59 -17.80
CA MET A 417 7.98 9.16 -17.93
C MET A 417 7.89 9.69 -19.36
N VAL A 418 7.01 9.12 -20.14
CA VAL A 418 6.71 9.61 -21.48
C VAL A 418 5.46 10.47 -21.35
N VAL A 419 5.60 11.74 -21.64
CA VAL A 419 4.48 12.65 -21.78
C VAL A 419 4.26 12.86 -23.27
N GLU A 420 3.19 12.30 -23.80
CA GLU A 420 2.82 12.48 -25.20
C GLU A 420 1.75 13.55 -25.33
N THR A 421 1.96 14.52 -26.19
CA THR A 421 0.98 15.56 -26.55
C THR A 421 0.73 15.51 -28.04
N GLY A 422 -0.51 15.27 -28.44
CA GLY A 422 -0.86 15.23 -29.85
C GLY A 422 -0.10 14.16 -30.65
N SER A 423 0.37 14.49 -31.84
CA SER A 423 1.06 13.58 -32.77
C SER A 423 2.57 13.46 -32.50
N SER A 424 3.13 14.17 -31.54
CA SER A 424 4.58 14.14 -31.26
C SER A 424 4.84 13.50 -29.90
N ALA A 425 5.43 12.32 -29.90
CA ALA A 425 5.87 11.63 -28.68
C ALA A 425 7.24 12.11 -28.23
N VAL A 426 7.34 12.66 -27.04
CA VAL A 426 8.60 12.92 -26.38
C VAL A 426 8.94 11.73 -25.48
N ILE A 427 9.90 10.91 -25.90
CA ILE A 427 10.37 9.76 -25.15
C ILE A 427 11.50 10.22 -24.24
N VAL A 428 11.24 10.34 -22.94
CA VAL A 428 12.28 10.53 -21.93
C VAL A 428 12.74 9.16 -21.45
N LYS A 429 13.90 8.72 -21.91
CA LYS A 429 14.53 7.47 -21.45
C LYS A 429 15.06 7.65 -20.02
N PRO A 430 15.01 6.62 -19.15
CA PRO A 430 15.60 6.70 -17.83
C PRO A 430 17.11 6.79 -17.94
N THR A 431 17.68 7.85 -17.45
CA THR A 431 19.12 7.90 -17.23
C THR A 431 19.42 7.18 -15.93
N ILE A 432 20.02 6.01 -16.02
CA ILE A 432 20.55 5.29 -14.86
C ILE A 432 21.85 6.00 -14.49
N PHE A 433 21.81 6.89 -13.51
CA PHE A 433 23.02 7.37 -12.89
C PHE A 433 23.65 6.22 -12.10
N SER A 434 24.75 5.68 -12.61
CA SER A 434 25.71 4.93 -11.82
C SER A 434 26.32 5.88 -10.80
N ARG A 435 26.14 5.59 -9.51
CA ARG A 435 27.01 6.21 -8.49
C ARG A 435 28.41 5.62 -8.67
N GLY A 436 29.40 6.44 -8.94
CA GLY A 436 30.77 6.15 -8.63
C GLY A 436 30.96 6.00 -7.11
#